data_d679e8455e9bda0fb06c4a89f3ecc769
#
_entry.id   d679e8455e9bda0fb06c4a89f3ecc769
#
_cell.length_a   1.000
_cell.length_b   1.000
_cell.length_c   1.000
_cell.angle_alpha   90.00
_cell.angle_beta   90.00
_cell.angle_gamma   90.00
#
_symmetry.space_group_name_H-M   'P 1'
#
loop_
_entity.id
_entity.type
_entity.pdbx_description
1 polymer ?
#
loop_
_entity_poly.entity_id
_entity_poly.type
_entity_poly.pdbx_seq_one_letter_code
_entity_poly.pdbx_strand_id
1 'polypeptide(L)'
;VVRRAVDFLLKRSTAAPRLGNPAGYIFSEGDADSRMHGHGYASQALILVYGTGRADAARERELKEKIRRAVTVIEESQTITGGWGYEPRPATMHEGSVTVTVVQALRLAADAGFVVDREVQERGLKYLRDSQKPDGSFKYSHMADTSTPALTAAALTAMHGFGEYYSSSIS
;
A
#
# COMPACT_ATOMS: atom_id res chain seq x y z
N VAL A 1 -11.42 21.75 -0.60
CA VAL A 1 -10.85 20.75 -1.54
C VAL A 1 -10.66 19.42 -0.86
N VAL A 2 -9.89 19.32 0.22
CA VAL A 2 -9.56 18.06 0.90
C VAL A 2 -10.81 17.26 1.31
N ARG A 3 -11.80 17.89 1.94
CA ARG A 3 -13.03 17.22 2.39
C ARG A 3 -13.73 16.46 1.25
N ARG A 4 -13.89 17.09 0.08
CA ARG A 4 -14.53 16.44 -1.08
C ARG A 4 -13.74 15.25 -1.59
N ALA A 5 -12.40 15.32 -1.58
CA ALA A 5 -11.56 14.20 -1.98
C ALA A 5 -11.67 13.02 -1.00
N VAL A 6 -11.70 13.29 0.31
CA VAL A 6 -11.94 12.27 1.33
C VAL A 6 -13.31 11.62 1.14
N ASP A 7 -14.38 12.41 0.95
CA ASP A 7 -15.74 11.91 0.70
C ASP A 7 -15.77 11.01 -0.56
N PHE A 8 -15.04 11.38 -1.60
CA PHE A 8 -14.90 10.58 -2.81
C PHE A 8 -14.28 9.22 -2.52
N LEU A 9 -13.14 9.16 -1.80
CA LEU A 9 -12.46 7.92 -1.47
C LEU A 9 -13.31 7.03 -0.53
N LEU A 10 -13.92 7.60 0.49
CA LEU A 10 -14.78 6.86 1.42
C LEU A 10 -15.97 6.18 0.72
N LYS A 11 -16.57 6.85 -0.26
CA LYS A 11 -17.66 6.28 -1.07
C LYS A 11 -17.21 5.12 -1.95
N ARG A 12 -15.94 5.01 -2.27
CA ARG A 12 -15.37 3.93 -3.08
C ARG A 12 -14.87 2.74 -2.28
N SER A 13 -14.73 2.90 -0.98
CA SER A 13 -14.44 1.77 -0.09
C SER A 13 -15.70 0.92 0.09
N THR A 14 -15.67 -0.30 -0.41
CA THR A 14 -16.81 -1.22 -0.36
C THR A 14 -17.13 -1.66 1.07
N ALA A 15 -18.41 -1.67 1.43
CA ALA A 15 -18.85 -2.17 2.75
C ALA A 15 -18.98 -3.70 2.78
N ALA A 16 -19.18 -4.32 1.62
CA ALA A 16 -19.32 -5.76 1.42
C ALA A 16 -18.60 -6.18 0.12
N PRO A 17 -18.27 -7.47 -0.08
CA PRO A 17 -17.69 -7.94 -1.34
C PRO A 17 -18.56 -7.54 -2.53
N ARG A 18 -17.93 -6.99 -3.56
CA ARG A 18 -18.63 -6.51 -4.76
C ARG A 18 -17.81 -6.76 -6.01
N LEU A 19 -18.43 -7.27 -7.07
CA LEU A 19 -17.78 -7.53 -8.36
C LEU A 19 -16.50 -8.38 -8.24
N GLY A 20 -16.50 -9.35 -7.30
CA GLY A 20 -15.33 -10.20 -7.03
C GLY A 20 -14.23 -9.55 -6.19
N ASN A 21 -14.43 -8.31 -5.75
CA ASN A 21 -13.49 -7.60 -4.88
C ASN A 21 -13.90 -7.73 -3.40
N PRO A 22 -12.93 -7.79 -2.46
CA PRO A 22 -13.21 -7.91 -1.03
C PRO A 22 -13.83 -6.64 -0.44
N ALA A 23 -14.49 -6.77 0.70
CA ALA A 23 -14.92 -5.63 1.49
C ALA A 23 -13.72 -4.80 1.95
N GLY A 24 -13.82 -3.48 1.86
CA GLY A 24 -12.73 -2.56 2.21
C GLY A 24 -11.85 -2.16 1.03
N TYR A 25 -11.95 -2.84 -0.11
CA TYR A 25 -11.22 -2.46 -1.31
C TYR A 25 -11.70 -1.10 -1.84
N ILE A 26 -10.76 -0.19 -2.05
CA ILE A 26 -11.04 1.16 -2.56
C ILE A 26 -10.77 1.16 -4.06
N PHE A 27 -11.82 1.24 -4.86
CA PHE A 27 -11.72 1.20 -6.32
C PHE A 27 -12.84 1.99 -6.99
N SER A 28 -12.68 2.28 -8.28
CA SER A 28 -13.74 2.78 -9.16
C SER A 28 -14.04 1.76 -10.23
N GLU A 29 -15.32 1.53 -10.52
CA GLU A 29 -15.73 0.73 -11.67
C GLU A 29 -15.20 1.38 -12.95
N GLY A 30 -14.67 0.55 -13.86
CA GLY A 30 -14.04 1.03 -15.10
C GLY A 30 -12.58 1.46 -14.98
N ASP A 31 -12.03 1.58 -13.75
CA ASP A 31 -10.61 1.79 -13.55
C ASP A 31 -9.87 0.44 -13.57
N ALA A 32 -9.42 0.06 -14.76
CA ALA A 32 -8.67 -1.19 -14.95
C ALA A 32 -7.17 -1.05 -14.65
N ASP A 33 -6.67 0.17 -14.52
CA ASP A 33 -5.24 0.46 -14.46
C ASP A 33 -4.73 0.71 -13.03
N SER A 34 -5.47 1.47 -12.22
CA SER A 34 -5.03 1.83 -10.86
C SER A 34 -5.02 0.65 -9.89
N ARG A 35 -6.12 -0.12 -9.84
CA ARG A 35 -6.25 -1.35 -9.03
C ARG A 35 -5.62 -1.24 -7.65
N MET A 36 -4.70 -2.14 -7.28
CA MET A 36 -4.00 -2.11 -5.98
C MET A 36 -3.08 -0.90 -5.80
N HIS A 37 -2.55 -0.29 -6.87
CA HIS A 37 -1.91 1.03 -6.77
C HIS A 37 -2.88 2.08 -6.22
N GLY A 38 -4.04 2.19 -6.85
CA GLY A 38 -5.10 3.12 -6.43
C GLY A 38 -5.52 2.87 -4.98
N HIS A 39 -5.69 1.60 -4.61
CA HIS A 39 -6.00 1.20 -3.25
C HIS A 39 -4.91 1.62 -2.25
N GLY A 40 -3.64 1.37 -2.57
CA GLY A 40 -2.50 1.76 -1.74
C GLY A 40 -2.43 3.27 -1.52
N TYR A 41 -2.50 4.07 -2.57
CA TYR A 41 -2.50 5.54 -2.45
C TYR A 41 -3.75 6.08 -1.74
N ALA A 42 -4.93 5.52 -2.01
CA ALA A 42 -6.15 5.92 -1.32
C ALA A 42 -6.08 5.63 0.18
N SER A 43 -5.54 4.47 0.55
CA SER A 43 -5.31 4.10 1.94
C SER A 43 -4.35 5.08 2.63
N GLN A 44 -3.21 5.39 2.02
CA GLN A 44 -2.28 6.40 2.53
C GLN A 44 -2.98 7.75 2.76
N ALA A 45 -3.73 8.23 1.77
CA ALA A 45 -4.45 9.51 1.86
C ALA A 45 -5.45 9.54 3.04
N LEU A 46 -6.23 8.46 3.22
CA LEU A 46 -7.19 8.36 4.33
C LEU A 46 -6.48 8.29 5.69
N ILE A 47 -5.37 7.55 5.80
CA ILE A 47 -4.57 7.44 7.02
C ILE A 47 -3.96 8.80 7.39
N LEU A 48 -3.39 9.52 6.43
CA LEU A 48 -2.83 10.85 6.66
C LEU A 48 -3.90 11.83 7.14
N VAL A 49 -5.10 11.80 6.55
CA VAL A 49 -6.22 12.64 7.01
C VAL A 49 -6.66 12.27 8.43
N TYR A 50 -6.75 10.97 8.74
CA TYR A 50 -7.05 10.49 10.08
C TYR A 50 -6.02 10.99 11.11
N GLY A 51 -4.72 10.90 10.78
CA GLY A 51 -3.62 11.35 11.63
C GLY A 51 -3.61 12.85 11.94
N THR A 52 -4.36 13.68 11.17
CA THR A 52 -4.46 15.13 11.50
C THR A 52 -5.25 15.41 12.77
N GLY A 53 -6.08 14.48 13.24
CA GLY A 53 -6.97 14.68 14.38
C GLY A 53 -8.05 15.76 14.19
N ARG A 54 -8.30 16.17 12.94
CA ARG A 54 -9.24 17.27 12.61
C ARG A 54 -10.65 16.82 12.21
N ALA A 55 -10.90 15.52 12.22
CA ALA A 55 -12.20 14.95 11.94
C ALA A 55 -13.13 15.09 13.17
N ASP A 56 -14.41 15.34 12.95
CA ASP A 56 -15.39 15.19 14.02
C ASP A 56 -15.54 13.70 14.39
N ALA A 57 -16.15 13.42 15.55
CA ALA A 57 -16.24 12.07 16.10
C ALA A 57 -16.96 11.05 15.16
N ALA A 58 -17.89 11.50 14.33
CA ALA A 58 -18.57 10.62 13.38
C ALA A 58 -17.65 10.27 12.21
N ARG A 59 -16.98 11.26 11.65
CA ARG A 59 -16.00 11.10 10.57
C ARG A 59 -14.79 10.31 11.01
N GLU A 60 -14.31 10.52 12.23
CA GLU A 60 -13.20 9.75 12.79
C GLU A 60 -13.54 8.26 12.88
N ARG A 61 -14.72 7.91 13.37
CA ARG A 61 -15.19 6.51 13.41
C ARG A 61 -15.28 5.90 12.00
N GLU A 62 -15.82 6.65 11.03
CA GLU A 62 -15.91 6.21 9.64
C GLU A 62 -14.53 5.97 9.04
N LEU A 63 -13.60 6.91 9.19
CA LEU A 63 -12.21 6.77 8.72
C LEU A 63 -11.55 5.55 9.35
N LYS A 64 -11.65 5.41 10.68
CA LYS A 64 -11.05 4.29 11.41
C LYS A 64 -11.53 2.93 10.90
N GLU A 65 -12.82 2.78 10.66
CA GLU A 65 -13.40 1.55 10.13
C GLU A 65 -12.95 1.28 8.70
N LYS A 66 -12.97 2.28 7.83
CA LYS A 66 -12.56 2.14 6.44
C LYS A 66 -11.07 1.84 6.29
N ILE A 67 -10.23 2.49 7.10
CA ILE A 67 -8.78 2.23 7.12
C ILE A 67 -8.48 0.81 7.58
N ARG A 68 -9.13 0.32 8.64
CA ARG A 68 -8.94 -1.07 9.10
C ARG A 68 -9.23 -2.07 7.99
N ARG A 69 -10.36 -1.93 7.30
CA ARG A 69 -10.73 -2.81 6.20
C ARG A 69 -9.75 -2.70 5.03
N ALA A 70 -9.30 -1.49 4.72
CA ALA A 70 -8.31 -1.28 3.67
C ALA A 70 -6.98 -1.96 4.00
N VAL A 71 -6.52 -1.89 5.25
CA VAL A 71 -5.33 -2.61 5.74
C VAL A 71 -5.52 -4.13 5.59
N THR A 72 -6.67 -4.67 6.02
CA THR A 72 -6.97 -6.10 5.84
C THR A 72 -6.89 -6.54 4.38
N VAL A 73 -7.43 -5.75 3.44
CA VAL A 73 -7.31 -6.05 2.00
C VAL A 73 -5.85 -6.13 1.56
N ILE A 74 -5.01 -5.23 2.03
CA ILE A 74 -3.57 -5.25 1.73
C ILE A 74 -2.94 -6.53 2.30
N GLU A 75 -3.18 -6.84 3.56
CA GLU A 75 -2.60 -8.02 4.24
C GLU A 75 -3.01 -9.33 3.54
N GLU A 76 -4.29 -9.50 3.25
CA GLU A 76 -4.84 -10.70 2.62
C GLU A 76 -4.44 -10.86 1.14
N SER A 77 -4.01 -9.78 0.47
CA SER A 77 -3.59 -9.81 -0.94
C SER A 77 -2.09 -10.02 -1.16
N GLN A 78 -1.30 -10.14 -0.09
CA GLN A 78 0.13 -10.38 -0.21
C GLN A 78 0.43 -11.72 -0.88
N THR A 79 1.34 -11.72 -1.85
CA THR A 79 1.78 -12.93 -2.55
C THR A 79 2.73 -13.77 -1.68
N ILE A 80 2.97 -15.00 -2.09
CA ILE A 80 3.94 -15.86 -1.41
C ILE A 80 5.37 -15.31 -1.44
N THR A 81 5.70 -14.48 -2.42
CA THR A 81 7.01 -13.82 -2.52
C THR A 81 7.17 -12.60 -1.60
N GLY A 82 6.09 -12.19 -0.92
CA GLY A 82 6.08 -10.99 -0.07
C GLY A 82 5.70 -9.69 -0.79
N GLY A 83 5.69 -9.66 -2.12
CA GLY A 83 5.23 -8.52 -2.91
C GLY A 83 3.72 -8.53 -3.14
N TRP A 84 3.22 -7.56 -3.90
CA TRP A 84 1.82 -7.44 -4.31
C TRP A 84 1.69 -7.27 -5.82
N GLY A 85 0.60 -7.80 -6.35
CA GLY A 85 0.17 -7.59 -7.73
C GLY A 85 -0.96 -6.58 -7.84
N TYR A 86 -1.54 -6.48 -9.03
CA TYR A 86 -2.63 -5.53 -9.32
C TYR A 86 -3.97 -5.91 -8.69
N GLU A 87 -4.20 -7.19 -8.38
CA GLU A 87 -5.46 -7.69 -7.87
C GLU A 87 -5.52 -7.66 -6.33
N PRO A 88 -6.71 -7.39 -5.72
CA PRO A 88 -6.89 -7.39 -4.27
C PRO A 88 -7.01 -8.82 -3.70
N ARG A 89 -6.11 -9.69 -4.11
CA ARG A 89 -5.97 -11.10 -3.69
C ARG A 89 -4.56 -11.59 -3.99
N PRO A 90 -4.08 -12.64 -3.32
CA PRO A 90 -2.80 -13.26 -3.67
C PRO A 90 -2.79 -13.67 -5.15
N ALA A 91 -1.77 -13.25 -5.86
CA ALA A 91 -1.59 -13.53 -7.29
C ALA A 91 -0.19 -14.06 -7.55
N THR A 92 0.00 -14.73 -8.69
CA THR A 92 1.34 -15.14 -9.14
C THR A 92 2.15 -13.96 -9.66
N MET A 93 1.46 -12.97 -10.24
CA MET A 93 2.07 -11.73 -10.71
C MET A 93 2.19 -10.74 -9.56
N HIS A 94 3.39 -10.22 -9.38
CA HIS A 94 3.71 -9.18 -8.39
C HIS A 94 4.71 -8.21 -8.98
N GLU A 95 4.70 -6.96 -8.48
CA GLU A 95 5.61 -5.94 -8.96
C GLU A 95 6.01 -4.93 -7.89
N GLY A 96 7.16 -4.30 -8.09
CA GLY A 96 7.75 -3.35 -7.16
C GLY A 96 6.91 -2.10 -6.99
N SER A 97 6.28 -1.59 -8.06
CA SER A 97 5.53 -0.34 -7.99
C SER A 97 4.26 -0.45 -7.14
N VAL A 98 3.51 -1.54 -7.25
CA VAL A 98 2.39 -1.83 -6.33
C VAL A 98 2.91 -2.08 -4.92
N THR A 99 3.94 -2.92 -4.79
CA THR A 99 4.52 -3.28 -3.49
C THR A 99 4.93 -2.04 -2.69
N VAL A 100 5.61 -1.08 -3.33
CA VAL A 100 6.02 0.17 -2.68
C VAL A 100 4.82 0.93 -2.11
N THR A 101 3.72 1.06 -2.87
CA THR A 101 2.57 1.85 -2.43
C THR A 101 1.87 1.22 -1.24
N VAL A 102 1.71 -0.11 -1.23
CA VAL A 102 1.00 -0.80 -0.13
C VAL A 102 1.87 -0.95 1.10
N VAL A 103 3.19 -1.16 0.95
CA VAL A 103 4.15 -1.18 2.07
C VAL A 103 4.16 0.17 2.80
N GLN A 104 4.15 1.28 2.06
CA GLN A 104 4.02 2.62 2.65
C GLN A 104 2.67 2.81 3.36
N ALA A 105 1.57 2.29 2.80
CA ALA A 105 0.27 2.35 3.45
C ALA A 105 0.25 1.58 4.78
N LEU A 106 0.82 0.37 4.83
CA LEU A 106 0.96 -0.41 6.05
C LEU A 106 1.80 0.32 7.11
N ARG A 107 2.91 0.95 6.69
CA ARG A 107 3.74 1.74 7.59
C ARG A 107 2.96 2.91 8.18
N LEU A 108 2.33 3.72 7.35
CA LEU A 108 1.52 4.86 7.82
C LEU A 108 0.38 4.41 8.74
N ALA A 109 -0.23 3.25 8.47
CA ALA A 109 -1.27 2.69 9.33
C ALA A 109 -0.71 2.34 10.73
N ALA A 110 0.45 1.68 10.79
CA ALA A 110 1.11 1.36 12.05
C ALA A 110 1.48 2.64 12.84
N ASP A 111 2.02 3.65 12.17
CA ASP A 111 2.37 4.93 12.79
C ASP A 111 1.12 5.69 13.30
N ALA A 112 -0.02 5.53 12.65
CA ALA A 112 -1.30 6.10 13.07
C ALA A 112 -2.01 5.28 14.18
N GLY A 113 -1.38 4.21 14.67
CA GLY A 113 -1.89 3.37 15.77
C GLY A 113 -2.86 2.28 15.34
N PHE A 114 -2.92 1.94 14.05
CA PHE A 114 -3.65 0.76 13.58
C PHE A 114 -2.84 -0.51 13.80
N VAL A 115 -3.54 -1.60 14.10
CA VAL A 115 -2.92 -2.92 14.14
C VAL A 115 -2.60 -3.34 12.71
N VAL A 116 -1.35 -3.67 12.46
CA VAL A 116 -0.84 -4.17 11.18
C VAL A 116 -0.04 -5.44 11.45
N ASP A 117 -0.23 -6.45 10.62
CA ASP A 117 0.51 -7.70 10.73
C ASP A 117 2.00 -7.46 10.43
N ARG A 118 2.83 -7.71 11.46
CA ARG A 118 4.26 -7.50 11.40
C ARG A 118 4.94 -8.43 10.37
N GLU A 119 4.49 -9.66 10.26
CA GLU A 119 5.06 -10.61 9.30
C GLU A 119 4.79 -10.17 7.86
N VAL A 120 3.59 -9.64 7.58
CA VAL A 120 3.24 -9.06 6.28
C VAL A 120 4.17 -7.88 5.94
N GLN A 121 4.41 -6.99 6.90
CA GLN A 121 5.34 -5.86 6.71
C GLN A 121 6.77 -6.34 6.45
N GLU A 122 7.28 -7.25 7.25
CA GLU A 122 8.65 -7.77 7.13
C GLU A 122 8.88 -8.47 5.79
N ARG A 123 7.90 -9.25 5.33
CA ARG A 123 7.94 -9.91 4.01
C ARG A 123 7.92 -8.89 2.87
N GLY A 124 7.11 -7.83 2.99
CA GLY A 124 7.08 -6.74 2.01
C GLY A 124 8.40 -6.00 1.91
N LEU A 125 9.02 -5.68 3.05
CA LEU A 125 10.36 -5.09 3.08
C LEU A 125 11.43 -6.01 2.51
N LYS A 126 11.36 -7.30 2.84
CA LYS A 126 12.27 -8.29 2.27
C LYS A 126 12.15 -8.34 0.74
N TYR A 127 10.92 -8.31 0.21
CA TYR A 127 10.69 -8.25 -1.23
C TYR A 127 11.40 -7.04 -1.86
N LEU A 128 11.31 -5.86 -1.24
CA LEU A 128 12.00 -4.66 -1.75
C LEU A 128 13.51 -4.80 -1.69
N ARG A 129 14.08 -5.31 -0.59
CA ARG A 129 15.54 -5.58 -0.50
C ARG A 129 16.02 -6.55 -1.59
N ASP A 130 15.28 -7.65 -1.79
CA ASP A 130 15.59 -8.66 -2.80
C ASP A 130 15.44 -8.12 -4.25
N SER A 131 14.71 -7.01 -4.42
CA SER A 131 14.53 -6.33 -5.70
C SER A 131 15.69 -5.39 -6.05
N GLN A 132 16.60 -5.08 -5.11
CA GLN A 132 17.72 -4.19 -5.38
C GLN A 132 18.76 -4.88 -6.25
N LYS A 133 19.25 -4.15 -7.24
CA LYS A 133 20.31 -4.58 -8.16
C LYS A 133 21.68 -4.09 -7.66
N PRO A 134 22.78 -4.71 -8.14
CA PRO A 134 24.13 -4.27 -7.77
C PRO A 134 24.44 -2.81 -8.11
N ASP A 135 23.75 -2.23 -9.10
CA ASP A 135 23.88 -0.81 -9.48
C ASP A 135 23.05 0.14 -8.57
N GLY A 136 22.38 -0.41 -7.54
CA GLY A 136 21.55 0.34 -6.62
C GLY A 136 20.11 0.58 -7.10
N SER A 137 19.78 0.29 -8.36
CA SER A 137 18.41 0.41 -8.86
C SER A 137 17.52 -0.73 -8.36
N PHE A 138 16.19 -0.54 -8.42
CA PHE A 138 15.22 -1.55 -7.99
C PHE A 138 14.49 -2.13 -9.19
N LYS A 139 14.39 -3.46 -9.22
CA LYS A 139 13.67 -4.22 -10.27
C LYS A 139 12.19 -3.94 -10.22
N TYR A 140 11.58 -3.88 -11.40
CA TYR A 140 10.13 -3.76 -11.54
C TYR A 140 9.40 -4.99 -10.97
N SER A 141 9.96 -6.18 -11.16
CA SER A 141 9.51 -7.41 -10.49
C SER A 141 10.69 -8.37 -10.34
N HIS A 142 10.57 -9.40 -9.50
CA HIS A 142 11.60 -10.44 -9.40
C HIS A 142 11.74 -11.25 -10.70
N MET A 143 10.76 -11.18 -11.60
CA MET A 143 10.75 -11.87 -12.89
C MET A 143 11.29 -11.02 -14.05
N ALA A 144 11.54 -9.72 -13.82
CA ALA A 144 12.00 -8.79 -14.84
C ALA A 144 13.18 -7.96 -14.33
N ASP A 145 14.22 -7.84 -15.12
CA ASP A 145 15.43 -7.07 -14.74
C ASP A 145 15.33 -5.57 -15.08
N THR A 146 14.13 -5.12 -15.48
CA THR A 146 13.86 -3.71 -15.77
C THR A 146 13.81 -2.89 -14.49
N SER A 147 14.38 -1.71 -14.51
CA SER A 147 14.32 -0.72 -13.42
C SER A 147 14.05 0.67 -14.00
N THR A 148 13.52 1.56 -13.18
CA THR A 148 13.30 2.96 -13.53
C THR A 148 13.73 3.87 -12.39
N PRO A 149 14.17 5.13 -12.67
CA PRO A 149 14.45 6.08 -11.61
C PRO A 149 13.25 6.32 -10.68
N ALA A 150 12.04 6.37 -11.22
CA ALA A 150 10.81 6.57 -10.44
C ALA A 150 10.58 5.43 -9.44
N LEU A 151 10.68 4.17 -9.87
CA LEU A 151 10.53 3.02 -8.99
C LEU A 151 11.64 2.97 -7.94
N THR A 152 12.88 3.24 -8.35
CA THR A 152 14.03 3.26 -7.44
C THR A 152 13.85 4.32 -6.34
N ALA A 153 13.43 5.53 -6.71
CA ALA A 153 13.14 6.59 -5.74
C ALA A 153 11.99 6.22 -4.80
N ALA A 154 10.93 5.59 -5.32
CA ALA A 154 9.80 5.16 -4.52
C ALA A 154 10.19 4.04 -3.54
N ALA A 155 10.98 3.05 -3.97
CA ALA A 155 11.48 1.97 -3.13
C ALA A 155 12.39 2.50 -2.02
N LEU A 156 13.31 3.40 -2.36
CA LEU A 156 14.17 4.07 -1.39
C LEU A 156 13.36 4.83 -0.34
N THR A 157 12.33 5.57 -0.75
CA THR A 157 11.44 6.29 0.16
C THR A 157 10.70 5.33 1.10
N ALA A 158 10.22 4.19 0.59
CA ALA A 158 9.56 3.19 1.41
C ALA A 158 10.53 2.59 2.44
N MET A 159 11.71 2.16 2.03
CA MET A 159 12.72 1.58 2.92
C MET A 159 13.18 2.58 3.99
N HIS A 160 13.43 3.83 3.61
CA HIS A 160 13.76 4.90 4.55
C HIS A 160 12.66 5.10 5.61
N GLY A 161 11.40 5.05 5.21
CA GLY A 161 10.27 5.12 6.13
C GLY A 161 10.27 4.02 7.21
N PHE A 162 10.89 2.88 6.95
CA PHE A 162 11.07 1.78 7.91
C PHE A 162 12.39 1.82 8.68
N GLY A 163 13.17 2.89 8.56
CA GLY A 163 14.42 3.06 9.31
C GLY A 163 15.64 2.37 8.69
N GLU A 164 15.55 1.97 7.43
CA GLU A 164 16.66 1.39 6.67
C GLU A 164 17.66 2.47 6.22
N TYR A 165 18.29 3.16 7.19
CA TYR A 165 19.19 4.29 6.91
C TYR A 165 20.63 3.87 6.57
N TYR A 166 21.06 2.70 7.01
CA TYR A 166 22.45 2.24 6.98
C TYR A 166 22.60 0.80 6.49
N SER A 167 21.64 0.27 5.76
CA SER A 167 21.86 -1.04 5.15
C SER A 167 22.90 -0.92 4.03
N SER A 168 23.63 -2.00 3.75
CA SER A 168 24.53 -2.09 2.58
C SER A 168 23.83 -1.74 1.25
N SER A 169 22.50 -1.64 1.30
CA SER A 169 21.63 -1.24 0.19
C SER A 169 21.55 0.28 -0.02
N ILE A 170 22.06 1.09 0.91
CA ILE A 170 21.94 2.57 0.89
C ILE A 170 23.32 3.24 0.89
N SER A 171 24.39 2.47 1.15
CA SER A 171 25.79 2.96 1.15
C SER A 171 26.42 3.01 -0.25
#